data_80c37f0a78521a346cc986a995a0e680
#
_entry.id   80c37f0a78521a346cc986a995a0e680
#
_cell.length_a   1.000
_cell.length_b   1.000
_cell.length_c   1.000
_cell.angle_alpha   90.00
_cell.angle_beta   90.00
_cell.angle_gamma   90.00
#
_symmetry.space_group_name_H-M   'P 1'
#
loop_
_entity.id
_entity.type
_entity.pdbx_description
1 polymer ?
#
loop_
_entity_poly.entity_id
_entity_poly.type
_entity_poly.pdbx_seq_one_letter_code
_entity_poly.pdbx_strand_id
1 'polypeptide(L)'
;MSNNYNVENVEKVINYKFNNFSLLKMAMTHSSYANDQRMNKNNCNERLEFLGDAVLELISSEFLYGKYPDNDEGELTKIRASLVSEEPLAAVAKKINLPEYILMGKGEEATGGRERNSITSDAVEALLGAIYLDGGIEPAREFALKYILTDIDEKKIFHDSKTVLQEIVQKYKLGELKYEIVNESGPDHDKLYEAACVVDNKVVGSGTGKTKKSAQQKAAFMAIKKLKKH
;
A
#
# COMPACT_ATOMS: atom_id res chain seq x y z
N MET A 1 30.65 10.67 4.29
CA MET A 1 30.11 9.95 5.43
C MET A 1 29.46 8.70 4.88
N SER A 2 29.97 7.51 5.18
CA SER A 2 29.36 6.25 4.75
C SER A 2 28.06 6.09 5.58
N ASN A 3 26.90 6.29 4.95
CA ASN A 3 25.64 5.88 5.54
C ASN A 3 25.70 4.35 5.70
N ASN A 4 26.02 3.90 6.90
CA ASN A 4 25.89 2.50 7.29
C ASN A 4 24.38 2.22 7.42
N TYR A 5 23.73 1.99 6.27
CA TYR A 5 22.38 1.42 6.27
C TYR A 5 22.46 0.04 6.90
N ASN A 6 22.03 -0.05 8.15
CA ASN A 6 22.13 -1.31 8.89
C ASN A 6 20.98 -2.24 8.44
N VAL A 7 21.13 -2.82 7.23
CA VAL A 7 20.17 -3.75 6.63
C VAL A 7 19.83 -4.92 7.57
N GLU A 8 20.75 -5.28 8.48
CA GLU A 8 20.54 -6.32 9.50
C GLU A 8 19.37 -6.00 10.45
N ASN A 9 19.04 -4.72 10.63
CA ASN A 9 17.91 -4.35 11.47
C ASN A 9 16.55 -4.68 10.83
N VAL A 10 16.48 -4.89 9.52
CA VAL A 10 15.25 -5.33 8.83
C VAL A 10 14.77 -6.65 9.42
N GLU A 11 15.66 -7.62 9.67
CA GLU A 11 15.32 -8.91 10.29
C GLU A 11 14.56 -8.74 11.61
N LYS A 12 15.00 -7.78 12.45
CA LYS A 12 14.35 -7.49 13.73
C LYS A 12 12.97 -6.87 13.53
N VAL A 13 12.84 -5.95 12.56
CA VAL A 13 11.59 -5.25 12.27
C VAL A 13 10.53 -6.21 11.75
N ILE A 14 10.91 -7.10 10.83
CA ILE A 14 9.98 -8.07 10.23
C ILE A 14 9.81 -9.34 11.07
N ASN A 15 10.65 -9.54 12.09
CA ASN A 15 10.72 -10.74 12.92
C ASN A 15 10.95 -12.03 12.08
N TYR A 16 11.84 -11.92 11.09
CA TYR A 16 12.29 -13.03 10.26
C TYR A 16 13.81 -13.00 10.12
N LYS A 17 14.47 -14.14 10.37
CA LYS A 17 15.92 -14.28 10.25
C LYS A 17 16.24 -15.05 8.98
N PHE A 18 17.01 -14.42 8.10
CA PHE A 18 17.44 -15.04 6.84
C PHE A 18 18.52 -16.09 7.06
N ASN A 19 18.35 -17.25 6.43
CA ASN A 19 19.41 -18.25 6.28
C ASN A 19 20.47 -17.74 5.29
N ASN A 20 20.05 -17.09 4.23
CA ASN A 20 20.91 -16.45 3.24
C ASN A 20 20.74 -14.92 3.28
N PHE A 21 21.58 -14.26 4.07
CA PHE A 21 21.56 -12.80 4.22
C PHE A 21 21.75 -12.04 2.90
N SER A 22 22.36 -12.65 1.86
CA SER A 22 22.53 -11.99 0.57
C SER A 22 21.18 -11.71 -0.14
N LEU A 23 20.14 -12.49 0.12
CA LEU A 23 18.79 -12.24 -0.38
C LEU A 23 18.19 -10.96 0.22
N LEU A 24 18.31 -10.79 1.54
CA LEU A 24 17.88 -9.57 2.20
C LEU A 24 18.63 -8.34 1.66
N LYS A 25 19.96 -8.44 1.55
CA LYS A 25 20.76 -7.35 1.01
C LYS A 25 20.34 -6.99 -0.42
N MET A 26 20.07 -8.00 -1.25
CA MET A 26 19.59 -7.79 -2.63
C MET A 26 18.22 -7.13 -2.64
N ALA A 27 17.27 -7.58 -1.81
CA ALA A 27 15.94 -6.98 -1.69
C ALA A 27 15.99 -5.50 -1.29
N MET A 28 16.95 -5.12 -0.45
CA MET A 28 17.16 -3.73 -0.01
C MET A 28 18.05 -2.93 -0.95
N THR A 29 18.49 -3.46 -2.09
CA THR A 29 19.37 -2.76 -3.04
C THR A 29 18.54 -2.21 -4.21
N HIS A 30 18.30 -0.91 -4.23
CA HIS A 30 17.68 -0.24 -5.37
C HIS A 30 18.63 -0.18 -6.57
N SER A 31 18.10 -0.19 -7.80
CA SER A 31 18.88 -0.19 -9.03
C SER A 31 19.85 1.01 -9.14
N SER A 32 19.46 2.17 -8.62
CA SER A 32 20.33 3.36 -8.57
C SER A 32 21.61 3.13 -7.75
N TYR A 33 21.51 2.40 -6.62
CA TYR A 33 22.69 2.05 -5.81
C TYR A 33 23.59 1.07 -6.55
N ALA A 34 22.99 0.05 -7.17
CA ALA A 34 23.75 -0.93 -7.95
C ALA A 34 24.53 -0.23 -9.10
N ASN A 35 23.91 0.76 -9.75
CA ASN A 35 24.54 1.57 -10.79
C ASN A 35 25.71 2.42 -10.24
N ASP A 36 25.50 3.13 -9.13
CA ASP A 36 26.54 3.95 -8.49
C ASP A 36 27.75 3.10 -8.06
N GLN A 37 27.50 1.88 -7.61
CA GLN A 37 28.53 0.93 -7.18
C GLN A 37 29.09 0.08 -8.32
N ARG A 38 28.66 0.31 -9.58
CA ARG A 38 29.04 -0.48 -10.76
C ARG A 38 28.85 -2.00 -10.57
N MET A 39 27.79 -2.37 -9.87
CA MET A 39 27.42 -3.76 -9.66
C MET A 39 26.81 -4.38 -10.91
N ASN A 40 26.72 -5.72 -10.95
CA ASN A 40 25.96 -6.38 -12.02
C ASN A 40 24.48 -5.95 -11.94
N LYS A 41 23.84 -5.72 -13.10
CA LYS A 41 22.42 -5.32 -13.20
C LYS A 41 21.47 -6.22 -12.40
N ASN A 42 21.80 -7.50 -12.28
CA ASN A 42 20.98 -8.46 -11.55
C ASN A 42 21.17 -8.41 -10.01
N ASN A 43 22.06 -7.54 -9.50
CA ASN A 43 22.32 -7.40 -8.07
C ASN A 43 21.51 -6.26 -7.43
N CYS A 44 20.33 -5.96 -7.98
CA CYS A 44 19.34 -5.06 -7.41
C CYS A 44 18.02 -5.82 -7.12
N ASN A 45 17.06 -5.13 -6.55
CA ASN A 45 15.81 -5.70 -6.08
C ASN A 45 14.80 -6.08 -7.19
N GLU A 46 14.92 -5.57 -8.41
CA GLU A 46 13.93 -5.73 -9.49
C GLU A 46 13.51 -7.19 -9.76
N ARG A 47 14.44 -8.14 -9.71
CA ARG A 47 14.12 -9.55 -9.92
C ARG A 47 13.41 -10.18 -8.73
N LEU A 48 13.69 -9.72 -7.52
CA LEU A 48 13.02 -10.15 -6.31
C LEU A 48 11.62 -9.52 -6.22
N GLU A 49 11.47 -8.27 -6.63
CA GLU A 49 10.19 -7.60 -6.82
C GLU A 49 9.28 -8.39 -7.75
N PHE A 50 9.75 -8.69 -8.97
CA PHE A 50 8.99 -9.51 -9.93
C PHE A 50 8.50 -10.84 -9.33
N LEU A 51 9.34 -11.53 -8.57
CA LEU A 51 8.95 -12.77 -7.90
C LEU A 51 8.01 -12.52 -6.73
N GLY A 52 8.29 -11.47 -5.96
CA GLY A 52 7.50 -11.09 -4.78
C GLY A 52 6.07 -10.70 -5.12
N ASP A 53 5.88 -9.95 -6.22
CA ASP A 53 4.55 -9.63 -6.76
C ASP A 53 3.75 -10.91 -7.02
N ALA A 54 4.29 -11.87 -7.75
CA ALA A 54 3.63 -13.15 -8.03
C ALA A 54 3.31 -13.95 -6.75
N VAL A 55 4.22 -13.96 -5.77
CA VAL A 55 4.01 -14.61 -4.47
C VAL A 55 2.92 -13.88 -3.66
N LEU A 56 2.91 -12.56 -3.68
CA LEU A 56 1.91 -11.75 -3.01
C LEU A 56 0.52 -11.94 -3.63
N GLU A 57 0.45 -11.98 -4.95
CA GLU A 57 -0.81 -12.27 -5.66
C GLU A 57 -1.36 -13.65 -5.31
N LEU A 58 -0.51 -14.68 -5.24
CA LEU A 58 -0.93 -16.02 -4.85
C LEU A 58 -1.47 -16.05 -3.41
N ILE A 59 -0.69 -15.53 -2.46
CA ILE A 59 -1.06 -15.53 -1.03
C ILE A 59 -2.34 -14.73 -0.79
N SER A 60 -2.45 -13.55 -1.39
CA SER A 60 -3.63 -12.69 -1.23
C SER A 60 -4.88 -13.30 -1.87
N SER A 61 -4.73 -13.95 -3.03
CA SER A 61 -5.85 -14.62 -3.71
C SER A 61 -6.37 -15.81 -2.89
N GLU A 62 -5.47 -16.67 -2.40
CA GLU A 62 -5.84 -17.80 -1.54
C GLU A 62 -6.54 -17.33 -0.25
N PHE A 63 -5.98 -16.30 0.39
CA PHE A 63 -6.55 -15.74 1.59
C PHE A 63 -7.96 -15.16 1.34
N LEU A 64 -8.15 -14.39 0.28
CA LEU A 64 -9.43 -13.77 -0.05
C LEU A 64 -10.48 -14.79 -0.47
N TYR A 65 -10.07 -15.82 -1.24
CA TYR A 65 -10.95 -16.93 -1.63
C TYR A 65 -11.52 -17.66 -0.41
N GLY A 66 -10.68 -17.93 0.59
CA GLY A 66 -11.14 -18.55 1.83
C GLY A 66 -11.98 -17.63 2.73
N LYS A 67 -11.62 -16.33 2.77
CA LYS A 67 -12.30 -15.35 3.66
C LYS A 67 -13.67 -14.92 3.14
N TYR A 68 -13.87 -14.86 1.83
CA TYR A 68 -15.08 -14.34 1.19
C TYR A 68 -15.70 -15.37 0.22
N PRO A 69 -16.27 -16.48 0.71
CA PRO A 69 -16.75 -17.57 -0.12
C PRO A 69 -17.96 -17.18 -1.01
N ASP A 70 -18.70 -16.14 -0.66
CA ASP A 70 -19.88 -15.69 -1.39
C ASP A 70 -19.59 -14.58 -2.42
N ASN A 71 -18.33 -14.07 -2.47
CA ASN A 71 -17.96 -13.01 -3.41
C ASN A 71 -17.60 -13.62 -4.78
N ASP A 72 -18.01 -12.94 -5.85
CA ASP A 72 -17.62 -13.32 -7.21
C ASP A 72 -16.15 -12.96 -7.53
N GLU A 73 -15.64 -13.45 -8.66
CA GLU A 73 -14.25 -13.21 -9.10
C GLU A 73 -13.93 -11.73 -9.24
N GLY A 74 -14.86 -10.94 -9.80
CA GLY A 74 -14.65 -9.50 -9.99
C GLY A 74 -14.54 -8.73 -8.67
N GLU A 75 -15.32 -9.13 -7.65
CA GLU A 75 -15.25 -8.56 -6.31
C GLU A 75 -13.93 -8.94 -5.61
N LEU A 76 -13.52 -10.22 -5.69
CA LEU A 76 -12.25 -10.67 -5.11
C LEU A 76 -11.06 -9.96 -5.76
N THR A 77 -11.08 -9.76 -7.07
CA THR A 77 -10.04 -9.03 -7.80
C THR A 77 -9.96 -7.57 -7.37
N LYS A 78 -11.10 -6.89 -7.17
CA LYS A 78 -11.13 -5.50 -6.67
C LYS A 78 -10.56 -5.41 -5.25
N ILE A 79 -10.95 -6.32 -4.36
CA ILE A 79 -10.45 -6.35 -2.99
C ILE A 79 -8.94 -6.57 -3.02
N ARG A 80 -8.44 -7.55 -3.79
CA ARG A 80 -7.00 -7.80 -3.93
C ARG A 80 -6.26 -6.55 -4.38
N ALA A 81 -6.68 -5.92 -5.47
CA ALA A 81 -6.05 -4.70 -5.97
C ALA A 81 -6.02 -3.57 -4.91
N SER A 82 -7.04 -3.46 -4.05
CA SER A 82 -7.06 -2.47 -2.97
C SER A 82 -6.06 -2.76 -1.84
N LEU A 83 -5.54 -3.98 -1.76
CA LEU A 83 -4.63 -4.42 -0.70
C LEU A 83 -3.16 -4.43 -1.15
N VAL A 84 -2.90 -4.83 -2.40
CA VAL A 84 -1.56 -5.12 -2.92
C VAL A 84 -1.09 -4.15 -4.00
N SER A 85 -1.81 -3.06 -4.27
CA SER A 85 -1.33 -2.00 -5.16
C SER A 85 -0.26 -1.11 -4.50
N GLU A 86 0.38 -0.27 -5.30
CA GLU A 86 1.49 0.61 -4.91
C GLU A 86 1.22 1.38 -3.60
N GLU A 87 0.09 2.08 -3.50
CA GLU A 87 -0.21 2.96 -2.35
C GLU A 87 -0.34 2.19 -1.02
N PRO A 88 -1.10 1.08 -0.92
CA PRO A 88 -1.13 0.22 0.27
C PRO A 88 0.22 -0.38 0.64
N LEU A 89 1.01 -0.86 -0.33
CA LEU A 89 2.32 -1.44 -0.07
C LEU A 89 3.32 -0.38 0.42
N ALA A 90 3.30 0.82 -0.16
CA ALA A 90 4.10 1.95 0.32
C ALA A 90 3.70 2.36 1.76
N ALA A 91 2.41 2.27 2.12
CA ALA A 91 1.97 2.50 3.49
C ALA A 91 2.50 1.41 4.44
N VAL A 92 2.55 0.15 4.01
CA VAL A 92 3.20 -0.94 4.76
C VAL A 92 4.69 -0.66 4.95
N ALA A 93 5.41 -0.28 3.88
CA ALA A 93 6.82 0.08 3.96
C ALA A 93 7.09 1.16 5.01
N LYS A 94 6.29 2.23 5.02
CA LYS A 94 6.37 3.32 6.00
C LYS A 94 6.09 2.83 7.43
N LYS A 95 5.06 1.99 7.61
CA LYS A 95 4.69 1.43 8.92
C LYS A 95 5.81 0.60 9.56
N ILE A 96 6.58 -0.13 8.74
CA ILE A 96 7.72 -0.93 9.19
C ILE A 96 9.07 -0.22 9.05
N ASN A 97 9.07 1.08 8.72
CA ASN A 97 10.27 1.90 8.56
C ASN A 97 11.26 1.38 7.48
N LEU A 98 10.75 0.62 6.50
CA LEU A 98 11.56 -0.01 5.47
C LEU A 98 12.37 0.98 4.62
N PRO A 99 11.87 2.19 4.27
CA PRO A 99 12.60 3.17 3.48
C PRO A 99 13.99 3.50 4.04
N GLU A 100 14.17 3.48 5.36
CA GLU A 100 15.45 3.78 6.02
C GLU A 100 16.54 2.74 5.75
N TYR A 101 16.15 1.53 5.33
CA TYR A 101 17.07 0.42 5.09
C TYR A 101 17.39 0.20 3.61
N ILE A 102 16.71 0.90 2.69
CA ILE A 102 16.96 0.77 1.24
C ILE A 102 18.31 1.38 0.89
N LEU A 103 19.17 0.59 0.29
CA LEU A 103 20.42 1.06 -0.31
C LEU A 103 20.09 1.81 -1.60
N MET A 104 20.35 3.12 -1.62
CA MET A 104 19.95 4.02 -2.69
C MET A 104 21.14 4.81 -3.24
N GLY A 105 21.16 5.06 -4.53
CA GLY A 105 22.18 5.88 -5.18
C GLY A 105 22.04 7.35 -4.78
N LYS A 106 23.16 8.09 -4.81
CA LYS A 106 23.19 9.49 -4.36
C LYS A 106 22.22 10.40 -5.10
N GLY A 107 22.05 10.20 -6.41
CA GLY A 107 21.12 10.98 -7.23
C GLY A 107 19.66 10.74 -6.84
N GLU A 108 19.29 9.49 -6.65
CA GLU A 108 17.94 9.08 -6.24
C GLU A 108 17.62 9.56 -4.82
N GLU A 109 18.57 9.41 -3.91
CA GLU A 109 18.49 9.93 -2.53
C GLU A 109 18.24 11.44 -2.51
N ALA A 110 19.02 12.21 -3.29
CA ALA A 110 18.93 13.67 -3.35
C ALA A 110 17.58 14.18 -3.92
N THR A 111 16.89 13.35 -4.69
CA THR A 111 15.57 13.68 -5.27
C THR A 111 14.40 13.13 -4.46
N GLY A 112 14.63 12.68 -3.22
CA GLY A 112 13.58 12.19 -2.33
C GLY A 112 13.09 10.78 -2.68
N GLY A 113 13.94 9.92 -3.22
CA GLY A 113 13.57 8.56 -3.61
C GLY A 113 12.94 7.74 -2.48
N ARG A 114 13.36 7.93 -1.22
CA ARG A 114 12.78 7.25 -0.04
C ARG A 114 11.31 7.58 0.22
N GLU A 115 10.86 8.72 -0.29
CA GLU A 115 9.48 9.21 -0.14
C GLU A 115 8.57 8.72 -1.29
N ARG A 116 9.15 8.19 -2.38
CA ARG A 116 8.41 7.72 -3.55
C ARG A 116 7.73 6.40 -3.24
N ASN A 117 6.42 6.37 -3.44
CA ASN A 117 5.63 5.18 -3.20
C ASN A 117 6.08 4.00 -4.08
N SER A 118 6.40 4.23 -5.37
CA SER A 118 6.89 3.17 -6.26
C SER A 118 8.13 2.46 -5.71
N ILE A 119 9.16 3.21 -5.30
CA ILE A 119 10.40 2.61 -4.77
C ILE A 119 10.15 1.83 -3.48
N THR A 120 9.28 2.35 -2.63
CA THR A 120 9.02 1.73 -1.32
C THR A 120 8.07 0.53 -1.41
N SER A 121 7.10 0.54 -2.34
CA SER A 121 6.27 -0.64 -2.65
C SER A 121 7.08 -1.77 -3.24
N ASP A 122 7.92 -1.47 -4.25
CA ASP A 122 8.81 -2.44 -4.91
C ASP A 122 9.75 -3.11 -3.90
N ALA A 123 10.24 -2.35 -2.90
CA ALA A 123 11.06 -2.90 -1.82
C ALA A 123 10.28 -3.86 -0.91
N VAL A 124 8.98 -3.66 -0.68
CA VAL A 124 8.13 -4.61 0.07
C VAL A 124 7.96 -5.91 -0.71
N GLU A 125 7.66 -5.81 -2.00
CA GLU A 125 7.55 -6.98 -2.87
C GLU A 125 8.87 -7.73 -2.97
N ALA A 126 9.98 -7.02 -3.18
CA ALA A 126 11.31 -7.62 -3.21
C ALA A 126 11.66 -8.33 -1.89
N LEU A 127 11.30 -7.75 -0.75
CA LEU A 127 11.48 -8.36 0.56
C LEU A 127 10.66 -9.66 0.69
N LEU A 128 9.41 -9.65 0.24
CA LEU A 128 8.56 -10.84 0.20
C LEU A 128 9.15 -11.93 -0.70
N GLY A 129 9.64 -11.56 -1.89
CA GLY A 129 10.33 -12.48 -2.80
C GLY A 129 11.60 -13.08 -2.18
N ALA A 130 12.35 -12.27 -1.43
CA ALA A 130 13.55 -12.73 -0.70
C ALA A 130 13.18 -13.73 0.41
N ILE A 131 12.15 -13.45 1.21
CA ILE A 131 11.64 -14.37 2.25
C ILE A 131 11.18 -15.69 1.62
N TYR A 132 10.47 -15.61 0.50
CA TYR A 132 10.02 -16.80 -0.22
C TYR A 132 11.19 -17.69 -0.72
N LEU A 133 12.23 -17.10 -1.28
CA LEU A 133 13.41 -17.86 -1.73
C LEU A 133 14.22 -18.43 -0.57
N ASP A 134 14.22 -17.76 0.58
CA ASP A 134 14.99 -18.16 1.75
C ASP A 134 14.29 -19.26 2.58
N GLY A 135 12.98 -19.12 2.77
CA GLY A 135 12.20 -19.95 3.71
C GLY A 135 10.98 -20.65 3.10
N GLY A 136 10.65 -20.38 1.84
CA GLY A 136 9.47 -20.95 1.18
C GLY A 136 8.20 -20.15 1.42
N ILE A 137 7.04 -20.76 1.07
CA ILE A 137 5.74 -20.08 1.04
C ILE A 137 5.23 -19.72 2.44
N GLU A 138 5.49 -20.53 3.47
CA GLU A 138 4.91 -20.31 4.79
C GLU A 138 5.45 -19.04 5.49
N PRO A 139 6.78 -18.80 5.59
CA PRO A 139 7.27 -17.51 6.10
C PRO A 139 6.82 -16.31 5.27
N ALA A 140 6.73 -16.45 3.94
CA ALA A 140 6.19 -15.40 3.07
C ALA A 140 4.72 -15.11 3.39
N ARG A 141 3.91 -16.15 3.62
CA ARG A 141 2.51 -16.05 4.05
C ARG A 141 2.38 -15.34 5.41
N GLU A 142 3.19 -15.73 6.38
CA GLU A 142 3.20 -15.09 7.71
C GLU A 142 3.50 -13.59 7.60
N PHE A 143 4.50 -13.24 6.80
CA PHE A 143 4.83 -11.83 6.55
C PHE A 143 3.66 -11.09 5.90
N ALA A 144 3.07 -11.64 4.83
CA ALA A 144 1.96 -11.01 4.12
C ALA A 144 0.73 -10.83 5.03
N LEU A 145 0.35 -11.83 5.80
CA LEU A 145 -0.78 -11.77 6.73
C LEU A 145 -0.55 -10.75 7.85
N LYS A 146 0.67 -10.66 8.37
CA LYS A 146 1.01 -9.78 9.49
C LYS A 146 1.09 -8.31 9.11
N TYR A 147 1.59 -7.99 7.91
CA TYR A 147 1.93 -6.62 7.54
C TYR A 147 1.08 -6.07 6.40
N ILE A 148 0.68 -6.90 5.43
CA ILE A 148 0.02 -6.47 4.20
C ILE A 148 -1.49 -6.69 4.27
N LEU A 149 -1.90 -7.92 4.57
CA LEU A 149 -3.30 -8.34 4.56
C LEU A 149 -3.99 -8.04 5.91
N THR A 150 -3.77 -6.82 6.42
CA THR A 150 -4.38 -6.31 7.65
C THR A 150 -5.52 -5.35 7.33
N ASP A 151 -6.48 -5.22 8.27
CA ASP A 151 -7.58 -4.24 8.21
C ASP A 151 -8.41 -4.32 6.91
N ILE A 152 -8.56 -5.52 6.36
CA ILE A 152 -9.14 -5.77 5.04
C ILE A 152 -10.57 -5.24 4.93
N ASP A 153 -11.39 -5.46 5.95
CA ASP A 153 -12.78 -5.00 5.95
C ASP A 153 -12.87 -3.47 5.94
N GLU A 154 -11.93 -2.79 6.61
CA GLU A 154 -11.82 -1.33 6.58
C GLU A 154 -11.33 -0.83 5.21
N LYS A 155 -10.34 -1.50 4.62
CA LYS A 155 -9.83 -1.19 3.28
C LYS A 155 -10.88 -1.46 2.20
N LYS A 156 -11.65 -2.56 2.30
CA LYS A 156 -12.79 -2.85 1.42
C LYS A 156 -13.82 -1.73 1.49
N ILE A 157 -14.23 -1.33 2.70
CA ILE A 157 -15.17 -0.22 2.91
C ILE A 157 -14.59 1.08 2.34
N PHE A 158 -13.29 1.32 2.49
CA PHE A 158 -12.65 2.51 1.91
C PHE A 158 -12.73 2.51 0.39
N HIS A 159 -12.39 1.39 -0.25
CA HIS A 159 -12.42 1.27 -1.71
C HIS A 159 -13.81 1.47 -2.30
N ASP A 160 -14.83 0.90 -1.67
CA ASP A 160 -16.23 0.97 -2.13
C ASP A 160 -17.04 2.04 -1.40
N SER A 161 -16.38 2.97 -0.69
CA SER A 161 -17.04 3.90 0.23
C SER A 161 -18.15 4.73 -0.41
N LYS A 162 -18.02 5.12 -1.69
CA LYS A 162 -19.08 5.86 -2.40
C LYS A 162 -20.33 5.02 -2.61
N THR A 163 -20.17 3.77 -3.02
CA THR A 163 -21.27 2.82 -3.22
C THR A 163 -21.93 2.46 -1.90
N VAL A 164 -21.12 2.08 -0.90
CA VAL A 164 -21.61 1.73 0.44
C VAL A 164 -22.38 2.90 1.08
N LEU A 165 -21.86 4.14 0.95
CA LEU A 165 -22.57 5.30 1.49
C LEU A 165 -23.87 5.57 0.75
N GLN A 166 -23.91 5.40 -0.59
CA GLN A 166 -25.12 5.52 -1.39
C GLN A 166 -26.20 4.54 -0.92
N GLU A 167 -25.83 3.27 -0.68
CA GLU A 167 -26.72 2.25 -0.16
C GLU A 167 -27.26 2.59 1.24
N ILE A 168 -26.38 3.08 2.14
CA ILE A 168 -26.77 3.53 3.48
C ILE A 168 -27.80 4.68 3.39
N VAL A 169 -27.50 5.69 2.58
CA VAL A 169 -28.37 6.86 2.42
C VAL A 169 -29.75 6.45 1.87
N GLN A 170 -29.78 5.55 0.88
CA GLN A 170 -31.03 5.02 0.31
C GLN A 170 -31.80 4.16 1.32
N LYS A 171 -31.12 3.22 1.97
CA LYS A 171 -31.73 2.29 2.95
C LYS A 171 -32.41 3.02 4.10
N TYR A 172 -31.75 4.04 4.62
CA TYR A 172 -32.26 4.81 5.76
C TYR A 172 -33.00 6.08 5.37
N LYS A 173 -33.20 6.32 4.05
CA LYS A 173 -33.90 7.48 3.49
C LYS A 173 -33.39 8.82 4.06
N LEU A 174 -32.06 8.98 4.10
CA LEU A 174 -31.41 10.12 4.74
C LEU A 174 -31.43 11.39 3.91
N GLY A 175 -31.94 11.37 2.67
CA GLY A 175 -32.01 12.49 1.75
C GLY A 175 -31.14 12.34 0.52
N GLU A 176 -30.79 13.46 -0.13
CA GLU A 176 -29.97 13.47 -1.34
C GLU A 176 -28.47 13.47 -0.98
N LEU A 177 -27.70 12.57 -1.60
CA LEU A 177 -26.24 12.48 -1.45
C LEU A 177 -25.54 13.25 -2.57
N LYS A 178 -24.70 14.21 -2.19
CA LYS A 178 -23.84 14.99 -3.10
C LYS A 178 -22.41 15.00 -2.64
N TYR A 179 -21.50 15.23 -3.61
CA TYR A 179 -20.07 15.44 -3.35
C TYR A 179 -19.64 16.78 -3.92
N GLU A 180 -19.04 17.60 -3.11
CA GLU A 180 -18.60 18.94 -3.48
C GLU A 180 -17.08 19.05 -3.30
N ILE A 181 -16.38 19.64 -4.27
CA ILE A 181 -14.97 20.02 -4.09
C ILE A 181 -14.96 21.37 -3.41
N VAL A 182 -14.51 21.40 -2.17
CA VAL A 182 -14.54 22.60 -1.34
C VAL A 182 -13.25 23.40 -1.42
N ASN A 183 -12.12 22.74 -1.80
CA ASN A 183 -10.84 23.42 -1.96
C ASN A 183 -9.96 22.68 -2.97
N GLU A 184 -9.13 23.45 -3.70
CA GLU A 184 -8.05 22.94 -4.56
C GLU A 184 -6.79 23.76 -4.22
N SER A 185 -5.69 23.08 -3.90
CA SER A 185 -4.42 23.70 -3.51
C SER A 185 -3.24 22.95 -4.12
N GLY A 186 -2.06 23.60 -4.10
CA GLY A 186 -0.82 23.03 -4.66
C GLY A 186 -0.61 23.36 -6.14
N PRO A 187 0.62 23.13 -6.66
CA PRO A 187 0.95 23.35 -8.06
C PRO A 187 0.29 22.31 -8.98
N ASP A 188 0.22 22.59 -10.29
CA ASP A 188 -0.49 21.74 -11.26
C ASP A 188 -0.03 20.28 -11.28
N HIS A 189 1.24 20.03 -11.00
CA HIS A 189 1.83 18.68 -10.96
C HIS A 189 1.68 17.97 -9.61
N ASP A 190 1.22 18.67 -8.56
CA ASP A 190 0.98 18.08 -7.22
C ASP A 190 -0.24 18.74 -6.54
N LYS A 191 -1.37 18.72 -7.25
CA LYS A 191 -2.64 19.26 -6.72
C LYS A 191 -3.18 18.40 -5.59
N LEU A 192 -3.68 19.08 -4.57
CA LEU A 192 -4.43 18.50 -3.48
C LEU A 192 -5.86 19.01 -3.54
N TYR A 193 -6.82 18.10 -3.59
CA TYR A 193 -8.25 18.38 -3.58
C TYR A 193 -8.83 18.08 -2.21
N GLU A 194 -9.71 18.94 -1.75
CA GLU A 194 -10.54 18.68 -0.59
C GLU A 194 -11.99 18.54 -1.03
N ALA A 195 -12.65 17.46 -0.61
CA ALA A 195 -14.03 17.16 -0.92
C ALA A 195 -14.88 17.05 0.35
N ALA A 196 -16.09 17.56 0.29
CA ALA A 196 -17.15 17.32 1.26
C ALA A 196 -18.18 16.33 0.72
N CYS A 197 -18.64 15.46 1.60
CA CYS A 197 -19.79 14.61 1.38
C CYS A 197 -20.99 15.23 2.09
N VAL A 198 -22.05 15.51 1.34
CA VAL A 198 -23.24 16.25 1.80
C VAL A 198 -24.46 15.34 1.66
N VAL A 199 -25.22 15.18 2.74
CA VAL A 199 -26.50 14.47 2.76
C VAL A 199 -27.55 15.44 3.31
N ASP A 200 -28.62 15.66 2.55
CA ASP A 200 -29.71 16.58 2.92
C ASP A 200 -29.18 17.97 3.35
N ASN A 201 -28.28 18.56 2.53
CA ASN A 201 -27.59 19.85 2.78
C ASN A 201 -26.71 19.92 4.05
N LYS A 202 -26.39 18.77 4.67
CA LYS A 202 -25.49 18.70 5.82
C LYS A 202 -24.19 18.00 5.43
N VAL A 203 -23.04 18.58 5.76
CA VAL A 203 -21.74 17.92 5.60
C VAL A 203 -21.62 16.76 6.60
N VAL A 204 -21.59 15.54 6.08
CA VAL A 204 -21.50 14.31 6.88
C VAL A 204 -20.07 13.74 6.93
N GLY A 205 -19.22 14.12 5.96
CA GLY A 205 -17.81 13.71 5.93
C GLY A 205 -16.99 14.62 5.03
N SER A 206 -15.67 14.68 5.25
CA SER A 206 -14.72 15.38 4.39
C SER A 206 -13.47 14.53 4.17
N GLY A 207 -12.75 14.81 3.08
CA GLY A 207 -11.54 14.08 2.73
C GLY A 207 -10.68 14.83 1.75
N THR A 208 -9.37 14.58 1.81
CA THR A 208 -8.38 15.17 0.92
C THR A 208 -7.73 14.10 0.05
N GLY A 209 -7.34 14.44 -1.16
CA GLY A 209 -6.68 13.48 -2.07
C GLY A 209 -6.01 14.17 -3.26
N LYS A 210 -5.07 13.48 -3.91
CA LYS A 210 -4.37 13.97 -5.11
C LYS A 210 -5.26 14.03 -6.37
N THR A 211 -6.44 13.44 -6.32
CA THR A 211 -7.47 13.53 -7.37
C THR A 211 -8.82 13.86 -6.76
N LYS A 212 -9.72 14.47 -7.53
CA LYS A 212 -11.10 14.72 -7.10
C LYS A 212 -11.79 13.41 -6.66
N LYS A 213 -11.54 12.31 -7.39
CA LYS A 213 -12.08 10.98 -7.09
C LYS A 213 -11.58 10.47 -5.72
N SER A 214 -10.28 10.56 -5.44
CA SER A 214 -9.72 10.08 -4.17
C SER A 214 -10.18 10.93 -2.99
N ALA A 215 -10.30 12.25 -3.15
CA ALA A 215 -10.84 13.14 -2.13
C ALA A 215 -12.30 12.81 -1.79
N GLN A 216 -13.16 12.61 -2.80
CA GLN A 216 -14.56 12.21 -2.63
C GLN A 216 -14.69 10.84 -1.97
N GLN A 217 -13.84 9.87 -2.35
CA GLN A 217 -13.82 8.53 -1.76
C GLN A 217 -13.48 8.58 -0.27
N LYS A 218 -12.47 9.38 0.09
CA LYS A 218 -12.10 9.60 1.49
C LYS A 218 -13.20 10.32 2.28
N ALA A 219 -13.88 11.29 1.67
CA ALA A 219 -15.03 11.97 2.28
C ALA A 219 -16.17 10.99 2.57
N ALA A 220 -16.49 10.09 1.62
CA ALA A 220 -17.49 9.05 1.81
C ALA A 220 -17.11 8.09 2.94
N PHE A 221 -15.86 7.64 2.98
CA PHE A 221 -15.36 6.76 4.03
C PHE A 221 -15.47 7.38 5.43
N MET A 222 -15.11 8.66 5.57
CA MET A 222 -15.25 9.38 6.83
C MET A 222 -16.71 9.55 7.24
N ALA A 223 -17.64 9.74 6.28
CA ALA A 223 -19.07 9.75 6.54
C ALA A 223 -19.56 8.40 7.07
N ILE A 224 -19.15 7.28 6.45
CA ILE A 224 -19.50 5.92 6.91
C ILE A 224 -18.99 5.67 8.33
N LYS A 225 -17.73 6.03 8.62
CA LYS A 225 -17.16 5.89 9.99
C LYS A 225 -17.97 6.66 11.04
N LYS A 226 -18.46 7.85 10.68
CA LYS A 226 -19.27 8.67 11.58
C LYS A 226 -20.65 8.09 11.80
N LEU A 227 -21.29 7.58 10.74
CA LEU A 227 -22.61 6.95 10.81
C LEU A 227 -22.62 5.61 11.58
N LYS A 228 -21.52 4.84 11.54
CA LYS A 228 -21.39 3.58 12.28
C LYS A 228 -21.14 3.75 13.80
N LYS A 229 -20.81 4.97 14.25
CA LYS A 229 -20.57 5.28 15.68
C LYS A 229 -21.84 5.69 16.44
N HIS A 230 -22.95 5.83 15.74
CA HIS A 230 -24.30 6.11 16.25
C HIS A 230 -25.25 4.97 15.94
#